data_b0d62fb32060d96c4a6af8620b5464b7
#
_entry.id   b0d62fb32060d96c4a6af8620b5464b7
#
_cell.length_a   1.000
_cell.length_b   1.000
_cell.length_c   1.000
_cell.angle_alpha   90.00
_cell.angle_beta   90.00
_cell.angle_gamma   90.00
#
_symmetry.space_group_name_H-M   'P 1'
#
loop_
_entity.id
_entity.type
_entity.pdbx_description
1 polymer ?
#
loop_
_entity_poly.entity_id
_entity_poly.type
_entity_poly.pdbx_seq_one_letter_code
_entity_poly.pdbx_strand_id
1 'polypeptide(L)'
;DHRYLHSFPTRRSSDLRVGGQPREGFQAVRHKTPMVSLDNAFSFEELADFDRRVREISGREKVEYIAEHKFDGLSMSLLYEKGRLVRAVTRGDGSTGEDVTPNVKTIRSIPLAVETALLKKAGIPESFEVRGEAIMTRKAFEELNEQQEVQGGKRFANPRNAAAGAVR
;
A
#
# COMPACT_ATOMS: atom_id res chain seq x y z
N ASP A 1 -13.71 -17.65 3.76
CA ASP A 1 -15.06 -17.17 3.42
C ASP A 1 -14.96 -15.80 2.78
N HIS A 2 -14.75 -15.80 1.43
CA HIS A 2 -14.46 -14.59 0.65
C HIS A 2 -15.71 -13.84 0.15
N ARG A 3 -16.84 -13.93 0.83
CA ARG A 3 -18.14 -13.49 0.32
C ARG A 3 -18.59 -12.07 0.69
N TYR A 4 -17.78 -11.25 1.32
CA TYR A 4 -18.24 -9.94 1.81
C TYR A 4 -17.78 -8.70 0.99
N LEU A 5 -17.19 -8.89 -0.19
CA LEU A 5 -16.67 -7.76 -0.99
C LEU A 5 -17.53 -7.34 -2.20
N HIS A 6 -18.74 -7.92 -2.39
CA HIS A 6 -19.45 -7.75 -3.66
C HIS A 6 -20.80 -7.03 -3.60
N SER A 7 -21.14 -6.31 -2.54
CA SER A 7 -22.42 -5.57 -2.53
C SER A 7 -22.31 -4.18 -1.92
N PHE A 8 -21.61 -3.27 -2.60
CA PHE A 8 -21.80 -1.85 -2.39
C PHE A 8 -22.51 -1.26 -3.60
N PRO A 9 -23.71 -0.62 -3.44
CA PRO A 9 -24.30 0.20 -4.50
C PRO A 9 -23.47 1.47 -4.60
N THR A 10 -22.40 1.43 -5.38
CA THR A 10 -21.60 2.60 -5.68
C THR A 10 -22.20 3.33 -6.87
N ARG A 11 -22.47 4.64 -6.70
CA ARG A 11 -22.39 5.57 -7.84
C ARG A 11 -21.15 5.16 -8.62
N ARG A 12 -21.30 5.00 -9.94
CA ARG A 12 -20.32 4.41 -10.84
C ARG A 12 -18.89 4.80 -10.46
N SER A 13 -18.09 3.84 -10.02
CA SER A 13 -16.68 4.05 -9.67
C SER A 13 -15.85 4.52 -10.88
N SER A 14 -16.38 4.40 -12.09
CA SER A 14 -15.83 4.92 -13.33
C SER A 14 -15.62 6.43 -13.32
N ASP A 15 -16.49 7.19 -12.66
CA ASP A 15 -16.42 8.65 -12.65
C ASP A 15 -15.33 9.20 -11.73
N LEU A 16 -14.80 8.36 -10.86
CA LEU A 16 -13.70 8.68 -9.93
C LEU A 16 -12.32 8.20 -10.45
N ARG A 17 -12.31 7.39 -11.51
CA ARG A 17 -11.07 6.87 -12.09
C ARG A 17 -10.68 7.71 -13.29
N VAL A 18 -9.47 8.24 -13.27
CA VAL A 18 -8.90 9.00 -14.38
C VAL A 18 -8.00 8.04 -15.16
N GLY A 19 -8.26 7.89 -16.47
CA GLY A 19 -7.30 7.31 -17.39
C GLY A 19 -6.11 8.27 -17.50
N GLY A 20 -4.97 7.92 -16.88
CA GLY A 20 -3.82 8.82 -16.83
C GLY A 20 -2.96 8.72 -18.07
N GLN A 21 -2.62 9.87 -18.69
CA GLN A 21 -1.40 9.98 -19.46
C GLN A 21 -0.20 10.03 -18.49
N PRO A 22 0.98 9.47 -18.86
CA PRO A 22 2.19 9.58 -18.05
C PRO A 22 2.49 11.05 -17.78
N ARG A 23 2.52 11.44 -16.50
CA ARG A 23 2.98 12.78 -16.12
C ARG A 23 4.50 12.79 -16.07
N GLU A 24 5.12 13.79 -16.69
CA GLU A 24 6.52 14.10 -16.46
C GLU A 24 6.68 14.66 -15.04
N GLY A 25 7.33 13.88 -14.18
CA GLY A 25 7.68 14.22 -12.81
C GLY A 25 6.55 14.07 -11.78
N PHE A 26 6.81 13.34 -10.72
CA PHE A 26 5.92 13.25 -9.56
C PHE A 26 6.18 14.39 -8.58
N GLN A 27 5.14 14.98 -8.03
CA GLN A 27 5.27 15.98 -6.98
C GLN A 27 5.74 15.32 -5.69
N ALA A 28 6.76 15.89 -5.05
CA ALA A 28 7.22 15.47 -3.74
C ALA A 28 6.22 15.89 -2.65
N VAL A 29 5.88 14.96 -1.77
CA VAL A 29 4.95 15.19 -0.66
C VAL A 29 5.58 14.72 0.64
N ARG A 30 5.62 15.58 1.65
CA ARG A 30 6.07 15.23 2.99
C ARG A 30 4.97 14.48 3.75
N HIS A 31 5.32 13.34 4.35
CA HIS A 31 4.42 12.59 5.23
C HIS A 31 4.16 13.34 6.53
N LYS A 32 2.90 13.33 7.01
CA LYS A 32 2.56 13.89 8.33
C LYS A 32 3.22 13.08 9.46
N THR A 33 3.24 11.77 9.29
CA THR A 33 3.92 10.83 10.17
C THR A 33 4.91 10.02 9.34
N PRO A 34 6.19 9.92 9.72
CA PRO A 34 7.18 9.16 8.96
C PRO A 34 6.73 7.72 8.68
N MET A 35 7.09 7.20 7.51
CA MET A 35 6.91 5.81 7.14
C MET A 35 8.19 5.05 7.43
N VAL A 36 8.32 4.59 8.68
CA VAL A 36 9.50 3.88 9.15
C VAL A 36 9.66 2.52 8.48
N SER A 37 10.91 2.07 8.34
CA SER A 37 11.23 0.72 7.91
C SER A 37 11.18 -0.24 9.08
N LEU A 38 10.88 -1.51 8.81
CA LEU A 38 11.00 -2.59 9.78
C LEU A 38 12.42 -3.14 9.75
N ASP A 39 12.98 -3.41 10.95
CA ASP A 39 14.20 -4.17 11.08
C ASP A 39 13.98 -5.64 10.69
N ASN A 40 15.06 -6.33 10.35
CA ASN A 40 15.04 -7.74 10.02
C ASN A 40 15.67 -8.55 11.16
N ALA A 41 15.20 -9.76 11.36
CA ALA A 41 15.86 -10.80 12.15
C ALA A 41 16.06 -12.02 11.24
N PHE A 42 17.31 -12.49 11.13
CA PHE A 42 17.69 -13.59 10.25
C PHE A 42 18.04 -14.87 11.01
N SER A 43 18.05 -14.82 12.34
CA SER A 43 18.33 -15.95 13.20
C SER A 43 17.38 -16.02 14.40
N PHE A 44 17.34 -17.17 15.06
CA PHE A 44 16.57 -17.32 16.29
C PHE A 44 17.11 -16.49 17.43
N GLU A 45 18.41 -16.26 17.48
CA GLU A 45 19.08 -15.42 18.46
C GLU A 45 18.64 -13.96 18.31
N GLU A 46 18.60 -13.44 17.08
CA GLU A 46 18.10 -12.08 16.78
C GLU A 46 16.62 -11.93 17.10
N LEU A 47 15.81 -12.97 16.87
CA LEU A 47 14.40 -12.98 17.25
C LEU A 47 14.23 -13.00 18.78
N ALA A 48 15.05 -13.77 19.50
CA ALA A 48 15.05 -13.79 20.97
C ALA A 48 15.48 -12.43 21.55
N ASP A 49 16.44 -11.78 20.92
CA ASP A 49 16.87 -10.42 21.28
C ASP A 49 15.78 -9.38 21.04
N PHE A 50 15.02 -9.52 19.95
CA PHE A 50 13.85 -8.69 19.70
C PHE A 50 12.80 -8.85 20.81
N ASP A 51 12.43 -10.08 21.17
CA ASP A 51 11.50 -10.36 22.25
C ASP A 51 11.98 -9.80 23.60
N ARG A 52 13.27 -9.95 23.92
CA ARG A 52 13.87 -9.40 25.12
C ARG A 52 13.71 -7.86 25.17
N ARG A 53 14.06 -7.16 24.08
CA ARG A 53 13.93 -5.70 23.98
C ARG A 53 12.48 -5.24 24.12
N VAL A 54 11.55 -5.96 23.49
CA VAL A 54 10.11 -5.63 23.58
C VAL A 54 9.62 -5.76 25.02
N ARG A 55 10.03 -6.81 25.75
CA ARG A 55 9.68 -7.00 27.16
C ARG A 55 10.29 -5.91 28.05
N GLU A 56 11.55 -5.58 27.85
CA GLU A 56 12.24 -4.49 28.57
C GLU A 56 11.55 -3.14 28.37
N ILE A 57 11.24 -2.76 27.13
CA ILE A 57 10.60 -1.48 26.79
C ILE A 57 9.14 -1.43 27.29
N SER A 58 8.40 -2.53 27.17
CA SER A 58 6.99 -2.57 27.57
C SER A 58 6.78 -2.81 29.08
N GLY A 59 7.81 -3.25 29.82
CA GLY A 59 7.72 -3.65 31.21
C GLY A 59 6.87 -4.91 31.45
N ARG A 60 6.62 -5.72 30.39
CA ARG A 60 5.80 -6.93 30.45
C ARG A 60 6.66 -8.18 30.44
N GLU A 61 6.39 -9.11 31.35
CA GLU A 61 7.05 -10.43 31.37
C GLU A 61 6.62 -11.31 30.18
N LYS A 62 5.36 -11.19 29.75
CA LYS A 62 4.81 -11.92 28.61
C LYS A 62 4.24 -10.94 27.58
N VAL A 63 4.59 -11.15 26.32
CA VAL A 63 4.11 -10.37 25.19
C VAL A 63 3.49 -11.31 24.18
N GLU A 64 2.30 -10.97 23.71
CA GLU A 64 1.64 -11.69 22.62
C GLU A 64 2.05 -11.08 21.29
N TYR A 65 2.32 -11.92 20.30
CA TYR A 65 2.70 -11.54 18.94
C TYR A 65 1.69 -12.05 17.93
N ILE A 66 1.48 -11.25 16.88
CA ILE A 66 0.79 -11.66 15.68
C ILE A 66 1.84 -11.84 14.59
N ALA A 67 1.87 -13.02 13.95
CA ALA A 67 2.73 -13.30 12.82
C ALA A 67 1.96 -13.06 11.52
N GLU A 68 2.50 -12.22 10.65
CA GLU A 68 1.92 -11.85 9.37
C GLU A 68 2.93 -11.99 8.23
N HIS A 69 2.44 -12.17 7.00
CA HIS A 69 3.32 -12.12 5.84
C HIS A 69 3.83 -10.70 5.62
N LYS A 70 5.16 -10.57 5.48
CA LYS A 70 5.77 -9.33 5.02
C LYS A 70 5.74 -9.30 3.50
N PHE A 71 4.74 -8.64 2.94
CA PHE A 71 4.63 -8.49 1.49
C PHE A 71 5.76 -7.63 0.92
N ASP A 72 6.24 -7.99 -0.27
CA ASP A 72 7.28 -7.26 -0.98
C ASP A 72 6.69 -6.57 -2.22
N GLY A 73 6.66 -5.25 -2.20
CA GLY A 73 6.06 -4.41 -3.22
C GLY A 73 6.46 -2.95 -3.11
N LEU A 74 5.53 -2.06 -3.40
CA LEU A 74 5.70 -0.62 -3.24
C LEU A 74 4.86 -0.11 -2.07
N SER A 75 5.52 0.33 -1.00
CA SER A 75 4.83 0.91 0.15
C SER A 75 4.24 2.27 -0.18
N MET A 76 3.00 2.50 0.25
CA MET A 76 2.30 3.76 0.04
C MET A 76 1.38 4.12 1.20
N SER A 77 1.12 5.42 1.32
CA SER A 77 0.13 6.01 2.19
C SER A 77 -1.06 6.50 1.36
N LEU A 78 -2.27 6.17 1.79
CA LEU A 78 -3.55 6.56 1.19
C LEU A 78 -4.29 7.48 2.15
N LEU A 79 -4.47 8.74 1.78
CA LEU A 79 -5.22 9.71 2.58
C LEU A 79 -6.66 9.77 2.11
N TYR A 80 -7.57 9.57 3.04
CA TYR A 80 -9.01 9.75 2.84
C TYR A 80 -9.50 10.96 3.63
N GLU A 81 -10.32 11.79 2.97
CA GLU A 81 -11.05 12.90 3.59
C GLU A 81 -12.52 12.77 3.27
N LYS A 82 -13.37 12.88 4.30
CA LYS A 82 -14.83 12.66 4.20
C LYS A 82 -15.16 11.33 3.48
N GLY A 83 -14.38 10.29 3.81
CA GLY A 83 -14.50 8.97 3.20
C GLY A 83 -14.04 8.87 1.74
N ARG A 84 -13.45 9.89 1.12
CA ARG A 84 -12.96 9.88 -0.26
C ARG A 84 -11.45 9.85 -0.32
N LEU A 85 -10.88 9.03 -1.22
CA LEU A 85 -9.44 9.02 -1.50
C LEU A 85 -9.04 10.34 -2.15
N VAL A 86 -8.30 11.16 -1.42
CA VAL A 86 -7.82 12.48 -1.88
C VAL A 86 -6.37 12.44 -2.30
N ARG A 87 -5.55 11.58 -1.69
CA ARG A 87 -4.12 11.50 -1.99
C ARG A 87 -3.55 10.12 -1.77
N ALA A 88 -2.61 9.72 -2.63
CA ALA A 88 -1.78 8.55 -2.48
C ALA A 88 -0.31 8.93 -2.66
N VAL A 89 0.54 8.54 -1.73
CA VAL A 89 1.97 8.94 -1.70
C VAL A 89 2.82 7.71 -1.48
N THR A 90 3.87 7.51 -2.28
CA THR A 90 4.85 6.44 -2.04
C THR A 90 5.62 6.68 -0.75
N ARG A 91 6.20 5.63 -0.16
CA ARG A 91 7.01 5.78 1.05
C ARG A 91 8.19 6.75 0.84
N GLY A 92 8.83 6.71 -0.35
CA GLY A 92 10.05 7.44 -0.62
C GLY A 92 11.15 7.09 0.37
N ASP A 93 11.80 8.10 0.95
CA ASP A 93 12.82 7.95 2.01
C ASP A 93 12.22 7.76 3.41
N GLY A 94 10.91 7.69 3.53
CA GLY A 94 10.17 7.59 4.78
C GLY A 94 9.67 8.94 5.32
N SER A 95 10.29 10.04 4.95
CA SER A 95 9.87 11.40 5.32
C SER A 95 9.15 12.10 4.17
N THR A 96 9.58 11.84 2.94
CA THR A 96 9.04 12.45 1.71
C THR A 96 8.87 11.35 0.66
N GLY A 97 7.71 11.32 0.02
CA GLY A 97 7.38 10.39 -1.06
C GLY A 97 6.89 11.14 -2.30
N GLU A 98 6.48 10.39 -3.31
CA GLU A 98 5.96 10.90 -4.58
C GLU A 98 4.43 10.80 -4.60
N ASP A 99 3.74 11.85 -5.04
CA ASP A 99 2.29 11.82 -5.25
C ASP A 99 1.95 10.95 -6.47
N VAL A 100 1.40 9.79 -6.20
CA VAL A 100 0.96 8.80 -7.20
C VAL A 100 -0.56 8.68 -7.27
N THR A 101 -1.28 9.67 -6.77
CA THR A 101 -2.74 9.66 -6.66
C THR A 101 -3.46 9.28 -7.96
N PRO A 102 -3.11 9.84 -9.13
CA PRO A 102 -3.79 9.49 -10.38
C PRO A 102 -3.64 8.00 -10.73
N ASN A 103 -2.43 7.46 -10.54
CA ASN A 103 -2.11 6.07 -10.87
C ASN A 103 -2.78 5.10 -9.88
N VAL A 104 -2.72 5.41 -8.59
CA VAL A 104 -3.38 4.62 -7.55
C VAL A 104 -4.90 4.56 -7.73
N LYS A 105 -5.53 5.61 -8.24
CA LYS A 105 -6.95 5.60 -8.59
C LYS A 105 -7.32 4.62 -9.69
N THR A 106 -6.36 4.08 -10.43
CA THR A 106 -6.59 3.01 -11.42
C THR A 106 -6.61 1.62 -10.80
N ILE A 107 -6.06 1.44 -9.59
CA ILE A 107 -6.00 0.15 -8.90
C ILE A 107 -7.39 -0.23 -8.41
N ARG A 108 -7.95 -1.31 -8.99
CA ARG A 108 -9.34 -1.70 -8.75
C ARG A 108 -9.63 -2.14 -7.31
N SER A 109 -8.64 -2.68 -6.61
CA SER A 109 -8.77 -3.13 -5.21
C SER A 109 -8.78 -1.98 -4.21
N ILE A 110 -8.41 -0.75 -4.61
CA ILE A 110 -8.42 0.41 -3.72
C ILE A 110 -9.78 1.11 -3.83
N PRO A 111 -10.56 1.19 -2.73
CA PRO A 111 -11.81 1.91 -2.73
C PRO A 111 -11.56 3.42 -2.87
N LEU A 112 -12.18 4.06 -3.85
CA LEU A 112 -12.08 5.51 -4.06
C LEU A 112 -13.00 6.30 -3.13
N ALA A 113 -13.99 5.62 -2.54
CA ALA A 113 -14.86 6.16 -1.51
C ALA A 113 -15.27 5.06 -0.53
N VAL A 114 -15.37 5.42 0.73
CA VAL A 114 -15.90 4.59 1.82
C VAL A 114 -17.08 5.33 2.43
N GLU A 115 -18.19 4.63 2.63
CA GLU A 115 -19.40 5.24 3.20
C GLU A 115 -19.15 5.71 4.63
N THR A 116 -19.54 6.95 4.92
CA THR A 116 -19.34 7.54 6.27
C THR A 116 -20.11 6.78 7.35
N ALA A 117 -21.25 6.15 7.00
CA ALA A 117 -21.99 5.30 7.92
C ALA A 117 -21.17 4.07 8.37
N LEU A 118 -20.41 3.46 7.45
CA LEU A 118 -19.51 2.34 7.78
C LEU A 118 -18.35 2.79 8.65
N LEU A 119 -17.75 3.95 8.35
CA LEU A 119 -16.67 4.52 9.14
C LEU A 119 -17.14 4.77 10.58
N LYS A 120 -18.31 5.39 10.76
CA LYS A 120 -18.91 5.63 12.08
C LYS A 120 -19.15 4.32 12.83
N LYS A 121 -19.71 3.30 12.17
CA LYS A 121 -19.95 1.98 12.77
C LYS A 121 -18.66 1.29 13.21
N ALA A 122 -17.57 1.49 12.47
CA ALA A 122 -16.23 0.95 12.78
C ALA A 122 -15.42 1.82 13.75
N GLY A 123 -15.96 2.97 14.20
CA GLY A 123 -15.22 3.92 15.04
C GLY A 123 -14.06 4.61 14.34
N ILE A 124 -14.08 4.65 13.01
CA ILE A 124 -13.02 5.28 12.19
C ILE A 124 -13.43 6.72 11.88
N PRO A 125 -12.54 7.71 12.05
CA PRO A 125 -12.80 9.10 11.66
C PRO A 125 -13.11 9.22 10.16
N GLU A 126 -13.87 10.23 9.75
CA GLU A 126 -14.15 10.48 8.32
C GLU A 126 -12.90 10.86 7.51
N SER A 127 -11.88 11.37 8.19
CA SER A 127 -10.55 11.63 7.62
C SER A 127 -9.55 10.71 8.30
N PHE A 128 -8.90 9.86 7.51
CA PHE A 128 -7.96 8.85 7.98
C PHE A 128 -6.87 8.56 6.93
N GLU A 129 -5.76 8.02 7.40
CA GLU A 129 -4.65 7.55 6.57
C GLU A 129 -4.56 6.02 6.69
N VAL A 130 -4.44 5.35 5.55
CA VAL A 130 -4.17 3.90 5.47
C VAL A 130 -2.81 3.71 4.82
N ARG A 131 -1.98 2.87 5.42
CA ARG A 131 -0.69 2.46 4.85
C ARG A 131 -0.78 1.03 4.38
N GLY A 132 -0.19 0.75 3.25
CA GLY A 132 -0.23 -0.57 2.63
C GLY A 132 0.88 -0.77 1.63
N GLU A 133 0.85 -1.95 1.01
CA GLU A 133 1.83 -2.38 0.03
C GLU A 133 1.13 -2.69 -1.29
N ALA A 134 1.53 -2.03 -2.38
CA ALA A 134 1.11 -2.42 -3.72
C ALA A 134 1.98 -3.58 -4.18
N ILE A 135 1.38 -4.74 -4.32
CA ILE A 135 2.05 -5.96 -4.74
C ILE A 135 1.61 -6.38 -6.14
N MET A 136 2.48 -7.07 -6.84
CA MET A 136 2.16 -7.75 -8.10
C MET A 136 2.22 -9.26 -7.88
N THR A 137 1.17 -9.98 -8.30
CA THR A 137 1.17 -11.44 -8.24
C THR A 137 2.18 -12.02 -9.23
N ARG A 138 2.69 -13.24 -8.97
CA ARG A 138 3.62 -13.89 -9.90
C ARG A 138 3.04 -14.02 -11.30
N LYS A 139 1.77 -14.41 -11.41
CA LYS A 139 1.07 -14.52 -12.69
C LYS A 139 1.04 -13.17 -13.44
N ALA A 140 0.62 -12.09 -12.79
CA ALA A 140 0.59 -10.77 -13.42
C ALA A 140 1.99 -10.26 -13.81
N PHE A 141 3.01 -10.63 -13.03
CA PHE A 141 4.40 -10.29 -13.33
C PHE A 141 4.92 -11.04 -14.57
N GLU A 142 4.60 -12.33 -14.73
CA GLU A 142 4.94 -13.12 -15.89
C GLU A 142 4.26 -12.57 -17.14
N GLU A 143 2.93 -12.37 -17.09
CA GLU A 143 2.14 -11.77 -18.18
C GLU A 143 2.68 -10.37 -18.60
N LEU A 144 3.05 -9.53 -17.64
CA LEU A 144 3.63 -8.22 -17.91
C LEU A 144 4.99 -8.33 -18.61
N ASN A 145 5.84 -9.24 -18.17
CA ASN A 145 7.15 -9.45 -18.79
C ASN A 145 7.06 -10.02 -20.20
N GLU A 146 6.12 -10.92 -20.48
CA GLU A 146 5.81 -11.39 -21.83
C GLU A 146 5.38 -10.24 -22.74
N GLN A 147 4.50 -9.37 -22.26
CA GLN A 147 4.09 -8.18 -23.01
C GLN A 147 5.25 -7.23 -23.29
N GLN A 148 6.14 -7.03 -22.32
CA GLN A 148 7.36 -6.22 -22.51
C GLN A 148 8.26 -6.80 -23.60
N GLU A 149 8.46 -8.11 -23.63
CA GLU A 149 9.26 -8.78 -24.67
C GLU A 149 8.65 -8.60 -26.08
N VAL A 150 7.34 -8.82 -26.20
CA VAL A 150 6.63 -8.62 -27.48
C VAL A 150 6.77 -7.19 -28.01
N GLN A 151 6.81 -6.20 -27.09
CA GLN A 151 6.96 -4.78 -27.43
C GLN A 151 8.43 -4.33 -27.58
N GLY A 152 9.39 -5.24 -27.45
CA GLY A 152 10.82 -4.93 -27.48
C GLY A 152 11.30 -4.16 -26.23
N GLY A 153 10.52 -4.17 -25.17
CA GLY A 153 10.84 -3.53 -23.89
C GLY A 153 11.74 -4.41 -23.00
N LYS A 154 12.27 -3.80 -21.95
CA LYS A 154 13.11 -4.51 -20.98
C LYS A 154 12.24 -5.21 -19.91
N ARG A 155 12.55 -6.49 -19.63
CA ARG A 155 11.90 -7.22 -18.52
C ARG A 155 12.18 -6.58 -17.17
N PHE A 156 11.18 -6.61 -16.30
CA PHE A 156 11.36 -6.29 -14.89
C PHE A 156 12.10 -7.43 -14.17
N ALA A 157 13.01 -7.08 -13.26
CA ALA A 157 13.83 -8.06 -12.56
C ALA A 157 13.05 -8.88 -11.50
N ASN A 158 12.03 -8.28 -10.91
CA ASN A 158 11.21 -8.90 -9.86
C ASN A 158 9.82 -8.25 -9.77
N PRO A 159 8.83 -8.90 -9.10
CA PRO A 159 7.47 -8.37 -8.93
C PRO A 159 7.41 -7.01 -8.24
N ARG A 160 8.32 -6.73 -7.29
CA ARG A 160 8.40 -5.44 -6.59
C ARG A 160 8.71 -4.30 -7.56
N ASN A 161 9.75 -4.49 -8.41
CA ASN A 161 10.13 -3.49 -9.40
C ASN A 161 9.02 -3.30 -10.45
N ALA A 162 8.33 -4.37 -10.82
CA ALA A 162 7.20 -4.30 -11.73
C ALA A 162 6.01 -3.55 -11.11
N ALA A 163 5.68 -3.80 -9.84
CA ALA A 163 4.64 -3.06 -9.12
C ALA A 163 4.99 -1.57 -9.01
N ALA A 164 6.26 -1.25 -8.67
CA ALA A 164 6.74 0.13 -8.61
C ALA A 164 6.68 0.83 -9.97
N GLY A 165 7.06 0.14 -11.06
CA GLY A 165 6.98 0.67 -12.42
C GLY A 165 5.54 0.87 -12.91
N ALA A 166 4.60 0.04 -12.47
CA ALA A 166 3.18 0.18 -12.82
C ALA A 166 2.48 1.32 -12.08
N VAL A 167 3.00 1.73 -10.91
CA VAL A 167 2.43 2.82 -10.09
C VAL A 167 3.12 4.16 -10.37
N ARG A 168 4.32 4.15 -10.85
CA ARG A 168 5.09 5.34 -11.28
C ARG A 168 5.04 5.50 -12.79
#